data_183eed6a9eec3ad2b3d6352422721400
#
_entry.id   183eed6a9eec3ad2b3d6352422721400
#
_cell.length_a   1.000
_cell.length_b   1.000
_cell.length_c   1.000
_cell.angle_alpha   90.00
_cell.angle_beta   90.00
_cell.angle_gamma   90.00
#
_symmetry.space_group_name_H-M   'P 1'
#
loop_
_entity.id
_entity.type
_entity.pdbx_description
1 polymer ?
#
loop_
_entity_poly.entity_id
_entity_poly.type
_entity_poly.pdbx_seq_one_letter_code
_entity_poly.pdbx_strand_id
1 'polypeptide(L)'
;MPCTTILVGKNATYDGSTMIARNDDAGGNDHFTPKKMIVVQPKEQPRVYKAVLSSVEIPLPENPLRYTAMPNAVEGKGVWGACGVNEARTGMTATETITSNPRVLGADPLVENGIGEEDIVSLVLPYIHNAREGVQRLGELLETYGTYEMNGIAFSDQNEIWWMETIGGHHWIARRVPDDAYVVMPNQLGIDAFDLDDAFTMQENHMCSADMREFISDHHLNLSMDGTLNPREAFGSHDDADHVYNTPRAWYMLRCLNPHTYNWDGPDADFTPESDDLPWTLVPERKITVEDVKYVLSSHYQGTPYDPYGAYGDPGQRGMYRSIGINRNDFVGLVHIRPEYGEDANVLEWVAYGSNAFNAMVPFYAQVEETPEYVANTTAEVSTDNFYWVSRMIGAMADASYKKSVFHVERYQEKVLSKGHEIINHYDKLLEKETDAGKRMALKTEANNAVADMVKKEAADTLDKVLFELCGQMKNAFARSDA
;
A
#
# COMPACT_ATOMS: atom_id res chain seq x y z
N MET A 1 -5.84 -8.02 5.99
CA MET A 1 -6.51 -6.72 6.29
C MET A 1 -6.96 -6.05 5.01
N PRO A 2 -8.08 -5.31 4.98
CA PRO A 2 -8.53 -4.65 3.76
C PRO A 2 -7.61 -3.47 3.43
N CYS A 3 -6.98 -3.51 2.27
CA CYS A 3 -6.00 -2.53 1.80
C CYS A 3 -6.36 -2.01 0.39
N THR A 4 -5.58 -1.11 -0.16
CA THR A 4 -5.66 -0.67 -1.56
C THR A 4 -4.25 -0.37 -2.04
N THR A 5 -3.86 -0.98 -3.16
CA THR A 5 -2.51 -0.86 -3.72
C THR A 5 -2.53 -0.19 -5.09
N ILE A 6 -1.49 0.57 -5.39
CA ILE A 6 -1.15 1.05 -6.73
C ILE A 6 0.33 0.79 -7.02
N LEU A 7 0.59 0.27 -8.22
CA LEU A 7 1.94 -0.02 -8.74
C LEU A 7 2.12 0.78 -10.02
N VAL A 8 3.26 1.47 -10.18
CA VAL A 8 3.49 2.32 -11.35
C VAL A 8 4.84 2.00 -11.96
N GLY A 9 4.81 1.49 -13.19
CA GLY A 9 6.00 1.14 -13.97
C GLY A 9 6.86 2.36 -14.31
N LYS A 10 8.15 2.15 -14.44
CA LYS A 10 9.16 3.23 -14.60
C LYS A 10 8.93 4.17 -15.79
N ASN A 11 8.31 3.70 -16.85
CA ASN A 11 7.97 4.54 -17.99
C ASN A 11 6.61 5.24 -17.85
N ALA A 12 5.81 4.88 -16.84
CA ALA A 12 4.56 5.54 -16.48
C ALA A 12 4.75 6.66 -15.44
N THR A 13 5.84 6.65 -14.68
CA THR A 13 6.17 7.69 -13.70
C THR A 13 6.79 8.94 -14.33
N TYR A 14 6.71 10.07 -13.63
CA TYR A 14 7.19 11.37 -14.10
C TYR A 14 8.72 11.47 -14.19
N ASP A 15 9.46 10.67 -13.40
CA ASP A 15 10.91 10.74 -13.24
C ASP A 15 11.64 9.43 -13.62
N GLY A 16 10.93 8.46 -14.19
CA GLY A 16 11.51 7.17 -14.57
C GLY A 16 11.72 6.19 -13.42
N SER A 17 11.20 6.50 -12.24
CA SER A 17 11.25 5.65 -11.05
C SER A 17 10.25 4.49 -11.13
N THR A 18 10.48 3.43 -10.36
CA THR A 18 9.43 2.49 -9.98
C THR A 18 8.75 2.96 -8.70
N MET A 19 7.42 2.87 -8.64
CA MET A 19 6.64 3.19 -7.45
C MET A 19 5.71 2.06 -7.08
N ILE A 20 5.76 1.62 -5.82
CA ILE A 20 4.77 0.71 -5.23
C ILE A 20 4.20 1.36 -3.98
N ALA A 21 2.88 1.41 -3.87
CA ALA A 21 2.22 2.07 -2.74
C ALA A 21 0.98 1.34 -2.29
N ARG A 22 0.73 1.34 -0.97
CA ARG A 22 -0.47 0.77 -0.39
C ARG A 22 -1.00 1.59 0.78
N ASN A 23 -2.31 1.51 0.97
CA ASN A 23 -2.95 1.76 2.25
C ASN A 23 -2.86 0.51 3.11
N ASP A 24 -2.64 0.67 4.40
CA ASP A 24 -2.84 -0.35 5.41
C ASP A 24 -4.11 -0.01 6.20
N ASP A 25 -5.11 -0.87 6.11
CA ASP A 25 -6.41 -0.62 6.73
C ASP A 25 -6.65 -1.63 7.84
N ALA A 26 -6.90 -1.17 9.05
CA ALA A 26 -7.21 -2.02 10.19
C ALA A 26 -8.44 -2.90 9.94
N GLY A 27 -8.53 -4.01 10.67
CA GLY A 27 -9.68 -4.93 10.65
C GLY A 27 -11.00 -4.25 11.02
N GLY A 28 -12.13 -4.86 10.60
CA GLY A 28 -13.46 -4.27 10.65
C GLY A 28 -14.13 -4.10 12.03
N ASN A 29 -13.44 -4.34 13.13
CA ASN A 29 -14.02 -4.31 14.49
C ASN A 29 -13.83 -2.97 15.20
N ASP A 30 -13.93 -1.84 14.50
CA ASP A 30 -13.76 -0.47 15.02
C ASP A 30 -12.41 -0.18 15.71
N HIS A 31 -11.42 -1.04 15.50
CA HIS A 31 -10.09 -0.89 16.06
C HIS A 31 -9.07 -0.66 14.96
N PHE A 32 -8.18 0.26 15.21
CA PHE A 32 -6.98 0.50 14.42
C PHE A 32 -5.75 0.16 15.27
N THR A 33 -4.66 -0.24 14.62
CA THR A 33 -3.41 -0.58 15.31
C THR A 33 -2.37 0.49 15.02
N PRO A 34 -1.89 1.20 16.06
CA PRO A 34 -0.86 2.21 15.85
C PRO A 34 0.38 1.64 15.16
N LYS A 35 0.87 2.36 14.17
CA LYS A 35 2.04 2.02 13.37
C LYS A 35 3.20 2.98 13.65
N LYS A 36 4.40 2.52 13.39
CA LYS A 36 5.63 3.30 13.44
C LYS A 36 6.52 2.96 12.26
N MET A 37 7.42 3.86 11.89
CA MET A 37 8.45 3.61 10.88
C MET A 37 9.78 3.34 11.58
N ILE A 38 10.41 2.21 11.31
CA ILE A 38 11.68 1.81 11.92
C ILE A 38 12.67 1.30 10.88
N VAL A 39 13.95 1.28 11.27
CA VAL A 39 15.00 0.52 10.60
C VAL A 39 15.28 -0.73 11.44
N VAL A 40 15.24 -1.90 10.82
CA VAL A 40 15.60 -3.17 11.46
C VAL A 40 17.02 -3.52 11.08
N GLN A 41 17.91 -3.59 12.07
CA GLN A 41 19.31 -3.90 11.85
C GLN A 41 19.56 -5.41 11.70
N PRO A 42 20.58 -5.85 10.93
CA PRO A 42 20.90 -7.27 10.75
C PRO A 42 21.04 -8.04 12.06
N LYS A 43 21.66 -7.42 13.07
CA LYS A 43 21.87 -8.01 14.41
C LYS A 43 20.59 -8.20 15.23
N GLU A 44 19.51 -7.53 14.86
CA GLU A 44 18.21 -7.59 15.56
C GLU A 44 17.32 -8.71 15.02
N GLN A 45 17.72 -9.30 13.91
CA GLN A 45 16.92 -10.32 13.24
C GLN A 45 17.19 -11.71 13.85
N PRO A 46 16.14 -12.51 14.12
CA PRO A 46 16.28 -13.82 14.74
C PRO A 46 16.88 -14.85 13.75
N ARG A 47 17.40 -15.96 14.27
CA ARG A 47 17.82 -17.10 13.44
C ARG A 47 16.66 -18.04 13.08
N VAL A 48 15.59 -17.98 13.85
CA VAL A 48 14.34 -18.67 13.62
C VAL A 48 13.22 -17.67 13.82
N TYR A 49 12.46 -17.43 12.76
CA TYR A 49 11.26 -16.61 12.86
C TYR A 49 10.16 -17.40 13.57
N LYS A 50 9.41 -16.74 14.44
CA LYS A 50 8.25 -17.30 15.13
C LYS A 50 7.08 -16.36 14.95
N ALA A 51 6.06 -16.82 14.25
CA ALA A 51 4.83 -16.07 14.08
C ALA A 51 4.14 -15.82 15.43
N VAL A 52 3.44 -14.70 15.52
CA VAL A 52 2.68 -14.34 16.73
C VAL A 52 1.23 -14.81 16.63
N LEU A 53 0.63 -14.74 15.44
CA LEU A 53 -0.78 -15.10 15.22
C LEU A 53 -0.98 -16.56 14.84
N SER A 54 -0.03 -17.14 14.10
CA SER A 54 0.05 -18.57 13.83
C SER A 54 1.13 -19.21 14.71
N SER A 55 1.33 -20.51 14.60
CA SER A 55 2.43 -21.20 15.28
C SER A 55 3.57 -21.60 14.36
N VAL A 56 3.67 -21.02 13.17
CA VAL A 56 4.73 -21.33 12.23
C VAL A 56 6.08 -20.86 12.74
N GLU A 57 7.06 -21.75 12.70
CA GLU A 57 8.47 -21.45 12.98
C GLU A 57 9.30 -21.71 11.71
N ILE A 58 10.04 -20.71 11.26
CA ILE A 58 10.79 -20.77 10.00
C ILE A 58 12.26 -20.45 10.25
N PRO A 59 13.19 -21.37 9.94
CA PRO A 59 14.61 -21.07 9.95
C PRO A 59 14.93 -19.98 8.91
N LEU A 60 15.67 -18.97 9.34
CA LEU A 60 16.03 -17.85 8.49
C LEU A 60 17.46 -18.00 7.96
N PRO A 61 17.73 -17.51 6.72
CA PRO A 61 19.08 -17.52 6.15
C PRO A 61 20.08 -16.73 7.00
N GLU A 62 21.37 -17.01 6.82
CA GLU A 62 22.44 -16.20 7.38
C GLU A 62 22.56 -14.87 6.62
N ASN A 63 23.12 -13.86 7.29
CA ASN A 63 23.43 -12.55 6.71
C ASN A 63 22.20 -11.78 6.17
N PRO A 64 21.19 -11.52 7.03
CA PRO A 64 20.07 -10.67 6.66
C PRO A 64 20.55 -9.26 6.34
N LEU A 65 19.90 -8.61 5.38
CA LEU A 65 20.08 -7.21 5.06
C LEU A 65 19.36 -6.32 6.09
N ARG A 66 19.88 -5.11 6.31
CA ARG A 66 19.13 -4.05 7.00
C ARG A 66 17.94 -3.64 6.13
N TYR A 67 16.81 -3.33 6.75
CA TYR A 67 15.61 -2.87 6.03
C TYR A 67 14.77 -1.91 6.87
N THR A 68 13.97 -1.09 6.21
CA THR A 68 12.91 -0.28 6.82
C THR A 68 11.63 -1.11 6.91
N ALA A 69 10.78 -0.81 7.89
CA ALA A 69 9.47 -1.43 8.04
C ALA A 69 8.50 -0.50 8.77
N MET A 70 7.21 -0.79 8.62
CA MET A 70 6.11 -0.07 9.28
C MET A 70 5.31 -0.97 10.22
N PRO A 71 5.96 -1.54 11.25
CA PRO A 71 5.33 -2.51 12.12
C PRO A 71 4.30 -1.91 13.06
N ASN A 72 3.49 -2.80 13.63
CA ASN A 72 2.64 -2.47 14.76
C ASN A 72 3.47 -1.88 15.91
N ALA A 73 2.97 -0.81 16.51
CA ALA A 73 3.57 -0.19 17.69
C ALA A 73 3.13 -0.86 19.01
N VAL A 74 2.24 -1.84 18.94
CA VAL A 74 1.68 -2.57 20.10
C VAL A 74 2.16 -4.02 20.06
N GLU A 75 2.80 -4.46 21.11
CA GLU A 75 3.30 -5.83 21.24
C GLU A 75 2.19 -6.87 21.30
N GLY A 76 2.49 -8.12 20.88
CA GLY A 76 1.60 -9.28 20.99
C GLY A 76 0.48 -9.32 19.96
N LYS A 77 0.49 -8.41 18.96
CA LYS A 77 -0.51 -8.36 17.87
C LYS A 77 0.06 -8.66 16.49
N GLY A 78 1.19 -9.39 16.44
CA GLY A 78 1.92 -9.61 15.20
C GLY A 78 2.83 -8.44 14.82
N VAL A 79 3.84 -8.73 14.00
CA VAL A 79 4.81 -7.72 13.56
C VAL A 79 4.18 -6.78 12.55
N TRP A 80 3.53 -7.33 11.52
CA TRP A 80 2.88 -6.56 10.45
C TRP A 80 3.80 -5.49 9.85
N GLY A 81 4.95 -5.94 9.34
CA GLY A 81 5.97 -5.04 8.76
C GLY A 81 5.48 -4.19 7.60
N ALA A 82 4.43 -4.64 6.96
CA ALA A 82 3.55 -3.99 5.99
C ALA A 82 4.23 -3.46 4.72
N CYS A 83 5.23 -2.59 4.81
CA CYS A 83 5.93 -1.98 3.69
C CYS A 83 7.37 -1.67 4.11
N GLY A 84 8.32 -1.74 3.19
CA GLY A 84 9.70 -1.38 3.47
C GLY A 84 10.65 -1.55 2.29
N VAL A 85 11.89 -1.17 2.52
CA VAL A 85 13.00 -1.27 1.56
C VAL A 85 14.24 -1.80 2.28
N ASN A 86 14.93 -2.73 1.66
CA ASN A 86 16.21 -3.23 2.19
C ASN A 86 17.42 -2.46 1.67
N GLU A 87 18.59 -2.72 2.20
CA GLU A 87 19.82 -2.05 1.79
C GLU A 87 20.29 -2.40 0.37
N ALA A 88 19.75 -3.48 -0.24
CA ALA A 88 19.91 -3.77 -1.65
C ALA A 88 18.95 -2.94 -2.54
N ARG A 89 18.14 -2.06 -1.95
CA ARG A 89 17.19 -1.18 -2.65
C ARG A 89 16.05 -1.96 -3.31
N THR A 90 15.70 -3.08 -2.75
CA THR A 90 14.50 -3.82 -3.11
C THR A 90 13.38 -3.41 -2.19
N GLY A 91 12.28 -2.94 -2.77
CA GLY A 91 11.07 -2.56 -2.07
C GLY A 91 10.05 -3.70 -2.04
N MET A 92 9.24 -3.70 -0.99
CA MET A 92 8.16 -4.65 -0.83
C MET A 92 6.97 -3.99 -0.14
N THR A 93 5.77 -4.29 -0.61
CA THR A 93 4.54 -4.09 0.14
C THR A 93 3.88 -5.46 0.35
N ALA A 94 3.50 -5.76 1.54
CA ALA A 94 2.64 -6.88 1.83
C ALA A 94 1.50 -6.31 2.68
N THR A 95 0.31 -6.42 2.37
CA THR A 95 -0.46 -7.36 1.55
C THR A 95 -1.82 -6.76 1.22
N GLU A 96 -2.43 -7.23 0.17
CA GLU A 96 -3.86 -7.12 -0.02
C GLU A 96 -4.47 -8.44 0.41
N THR A 97 -5.35 -8.50 1.39
CA THR A 97 -6.13 -9.71 1.64
C THR A 97 -7.07 -9.94 0.45
N ILE A 98 -6.88 -11.04 -0.25
CA ILE A 98 -7.66 -11.43 -1.43
C ILE A 98 -8.46 -12.70 -1.11
N THR A 99 -9.36 -13.13 -1.98
CA THR A 99 -10.23 -14.28 -1.72
C THR A 99 -10.27 -15.21 -2.92
N SER A 100 -9.90 -16.47 -2.73
CA SER A 100 -10.13 -17.52 -3.73
C SER A 100 -11.53 -18.09 -3.64
N ASN A 101 -12.02 -18.61 -4.78
CA ASN A 101 -13.32 -19.24 -4.85
C ASN A 101 -13.36 -20.61 -4.13
N PRO A 102 -14.56 -21.15 -3.83
CA PRO A 102 -14.69 -22.40 -3.08
C PRO A 102 -14.06 -23.62 -3.76
N ARG A 103 -13.93 -23.63 -5.10
CA ARG A 103 -13.29 -24.77 -5.83
C ARG A 103 -11.79 -24.81 -5.57
N VAL A 104 -11.14 -23.64 -5.57
CA VAL A 104 -9.74 -23.49 -5.20
C VAL A 104 -9.53 -23.90 -3.74
N LEU A 105 -10.33 -23.33 -2.82
CA LEU A 105 -10.22 -23.63 -1.38
C LEU A 105 -10.53 -25.10 -1.05
N GLY A 106 -11.34 -25.77 -1.88
CA GLY A 106 -11.60 -27.20 -1.75
C GLY A 106 -10.46 -28.06 -2.27
N ALA A 107 -9.68 -27.56 -3.24
CA ALA A 107 -8.54 -28.26 -3.83
C ALA A 107 -7.24 -28.01 -3.04
N ASP A 108 -7.04 -26.79 -2.56
CA ASP A 108 -5.88 -26.36 -1.75
C ASP A 108 -6.38 -25.53 -0.53
N PRO A 109 -6.78 -26.21 0.56
CA PRO A 109 -7.28 -25.53 1.76
C PRO A 109 -6.20 -24.69 2.44
N LEU A 110 -6.63 -23.60 3.07
CA LEU A 110 -5.75 -22.77 3.89
C LEU A 110 -5.11 -23.56 5.04
N VAL A 111 -3.88 -23.23 5.38
CA VAL A 111 -3.07 -23.92 6.39
C VAL A 111 -3.13 -23.14 7.70
N GLU A 112 -3.86 -23.64 8.70
CA GLU A 112 -4.09 -22.96 9.99
C GLU A 112 -2.80 -22.44 10.66
N ASN A 113 -1.71 -23.20 10.58
CA ASN A 113 -0.40 -22.82 11.13
C ASN A 113 0.58 -22.35 10.03
N GLY A 114 0.06 -21.83 8.93
CA GLY A 114 0.84 -21.29 7.83
C GLY A 114 1.32 -19.85 8.07
N ILE A 115 1.91 -19.28 7.04
CA ILE A 115 2.38 -17.90 6.98
C ILE A 115 1.17 -16.97 6.86
N GLY A 116 1.20 -15.83 7.54
CA GLY A 116 0.21 -14.77 7.39
C GLY A 116 0.81 -13.46 6.95
N GLU A 117 -0.07 -12.50 6.71
CA GLU A 117 0.28 -11.13 6.33
C GLU A 117 1.31 -10.53 7.28
N GLU A 118 1.16 -10.80 8.58
CA GLU A 118 2.04 -10.27 9.62
C GLU A 118 3.51 -10.67 9.44
N ASP A 119 3.76 -11.81 8.80
CA ASP A 119 5.05 -12.47 8.75
C ASP A 119 5.86 -12.07 7.51
N ILE A 120 5.17 -11.83 6.39
CA ILE A 120 5.72 -11.83 5.03
C ILE A 120 6.90 -10.88 4.85
N VAL A 121 6.80 -9.62 5.31
CA VAL A 121 7.90 -8.65 5.17
C VAL A 121 9.16 -9.12 5.90
N SER A 122 9.01 -9.61 7.13
CA SER A 122 10.13 -10.09 7.95
C SER A 122 10.79 -11.37 7.41
N LEU A 123 10.00 -12.22 6.73
CA LEU A 123 10.48 -13.47 6.13
C LEU A 123 11.20 -13.28 4.79
N VAL A 124 10.84 -12.23 4.05
CA VAL A 124 11.27 -12.05 2.66
C VAL A 124 12.25 -10.89 2.49
N LEU A 125 11.86 -9.69 2.89
CA LEU A 125 12.59 -8.46 2.56
C LEU A 125 14.08 -8.47 2.97
N PRO A 126 14.49 -9.01 4.14
CA PRO A 126 15.89 -9.04 4.54
C PRO A 126 16.79 -9.95 3.72
N TYR A 127 16.21 -10.79 2.85
CA TYR A 127 16.93 -11.91 2.20
C TYR A 127 16.87 -11.86 0.67
N ILE A 128 16.50 -10.74 0.08
CA ILE A 128 16.35 -10.56 -1.36
C ILE A 128 17.16 -9.37 -1.86
N HIS A 129 17.60 -9.41 -3.13
CA HIS A 129 18.43 -8.37 -3.75
C HIS A 129 17.76 -7.72 -4.97
N ASN A 130 16.63 -8.24 -5.41
CA ASN A 130 15.83 -7.71 -6.50
C ASN A 130 14.38 -8.20 -6.39
N ALA A 131 13.49 -7.66 -7.22
CA ALA A 131 12.07 -7.97 -7.18
C ALA A 131 11.77 -9.45 -7.51
N ARG A 132 12.50 -10.06 -8.44
CA ARG A 132 12.34 -11.47 -8.81
C ARG A 132 12.67 -12.42 -7.68
N GLU A 133 13.78 -12.16 -6.98
CA GLU A 133 14.14 -12.95 -5.78
C GLU A 133 13.05 -12.85 -4.71
N GLY A 134 12.33 -11.73 -4.64
CA GLY A 134 11.18 -11.56 -3.75
C GLY A 134 10.05 -12.55 -4.07
N VAL A 135 9.65 -12.63 -5.34
CA VAL A 135 8.64 -13.57 -5.81
C VAL A 135 9.07 -15.02 -5.56
N GLN A 136 10.30 -15.37 -5.95
CA GLN A 136 10.83 -16.74 -5.80
C GLN A 136 10.90 -17.16 -4.33
N ARG A 137 11.45 -16.31 -3.47
CA ARG A 137 11.59 -16.60 -2.04
C ARG A 137 10.23 -16.78 -1.36
N LEU A 138 9.28 -15.86 -1.63
CA LEU A 138 7.94 -16.00 -1.04
C LEU A 138 7.24 -17.26 -1.58
N GLY A 139 7.37 -17.54 -2.88
CA GLY A 139 6.83 -18.74 -3.50
C GLY A 139 7.33 -20.03 -2.82
N GLU A 140 8.64 -20.17 -2.64
CA GLU A 140 9.25 -21.31 -1.94
C GLU A 140 8.74 -21.45 -0.49
N LEU A 141 8.55 -20.34 0.21
CA LEU A 141 8.02 -20.33 1.56
C LEU A 141 6.55 -20.78 1.60
N LEU A 142 5.72 -20.31 0.66
CA LEU A 142 4.31 -20.70 0.55
C LEU A 142 4.16 -22.18 0.18
N GLU A 143 4.93 -22.67 -0.78
CA GLU A 143 4.93 -24.09 -1.16
C GLU A 143 5.37 -25.02 0.00
N THR A 144 6.22 -24.51 0.90
CA THR A 144 6.77 -25.30 2.02
C THR A 144 5.90 -25.25 3.27
N TYR A 145 5.40 -24.07 3.64
CA TYR A 145 4.74 -23.83 4.93
C TYR A 145 3.24 -23.53 4.79
N GLY A 146 2.79 -23.20 3.60
CA GLY A 146 1.43 -22.76 3.33
C GLY A 146 1.09 -21.42 3.96
N THR A 147 -0.12 -20.94 3.71
CA THR A 147 -0.68 -19.71 4.29
C THR A 147 -2.03 -19.95 4.93
N TYR A 148 -2.32 -19.24 6.03
CA TYR A 148 -3.65 -19.27 6.65
C TYR A 148 -4.61 -18.22 6.07
N GLU A 149 -4.09 -17.32 5.21
CA GLU A 149 -4.87 -16.31 4.51
C GLU A 149 -4.25 -16.00 3.14
N MET A 150 -5.06 -15.60 2.18
CA MET A 150 -4.59 -15.28 0.84
C MET A 150 -4.27 -13.81 0.72
N ASN A 151 -3.18 -13.51 0.01
CA ASN A 151 -2.62 -12.17 -0.06
C ASN A 151 -2.14 -11.81 -1.47
N GLY A 152 -2.16 -10.49 -1.76
CA GLY A 152 -1.46 -9.90 -2.90
C GLY A 152 -0.23 -9.13 -2.42
N ILE A 153 0.90 -9.33 -3.04
CA ILE A 153 2.20 -8.78 -2.61
C ILE A 153 2.90 -8.11 -3.79
N ALA A 154 3.43 -6.91 -3.58
CA ALA A 154 4.26 -6.23 -4.56
C ALA A 154 5.73 -6.26 -4.18
N PHE A 155 6.57 -6.49 -5.18
CA PHE A 155 8.02 -6.36 -5.11
C PHE A 155 8.49 -5.36 -6.16
N SER A 156 9.46 -4.51 -5.83
CA SER A 156 10.05 -3.57 -6.77
C SER A 156 11.55 -3.45 -6.58
N ASP A 157 12.23 -3.23 -7.67
CA ASP A 157 13.58 -2.72 -7.72
C ASP A 157 13.68 -1.59 -8.76
N GLN A 158 14.88 -1.12 -9.05
CA GLN A 158 15.09 -0.05 -10.04
C GLN A 158 14.61 -0.42 -11.46
N ASN A 159 14.51 -1.70 -11.78
CA ASN A 159 14.28 -2.20 -13.14
C ASN A 159 12.85 -2.63 -13.38
N GLU A 160 12.23 -3.28 -12.40
CA GLU A 160 10.93 -3.92 -12.58
C GLU A 160 10.09 -3.96 -11.30
N ILE A 161 8.78 -4.18 -11.50
CA ILE A 161 7.80 -4.41 -10.44
C ILE A 161 7.12 -5.74 -10.71
N TRP A 162 6.93 -6.54 -9.68
CA TRP A 162 6.18 -7.79 -9.70
C TRP A 162 5.00 -7.72 -8.73
N TRP A 163 3.85 -8.19 -9.21
CA TRP A 163 2.67 -8.41 -8.38
C TRP A 163 2.44 -9.91 -8.24
N MET A 164 2.33 -10.40 -7.02
CA MET A 164 2.11 -11.81 -6.68
C MET A 164 0.76 -11.96 -5.99
N GLU A 165 -0.02 -12.95 -6.40
CA GLU A 165 -1.29 -13.36 -5.78
C GLU A 165 -1.16 -14.79 -5.28
N THR A 166 -1.52 -15.02 -4.00
CA THR A 166 -1.59 -16.38 -3.45
C THR A 166 -2.91 -17.03 -3.83
N ILE A 167 -2.89 -18.32 -4.11
CA ILE A 167 -4.02 -19.11 -4.58
C ILE A 167 -4.22 -20.28 -3.63
N GLY A 168 -5.30 -20.27 -2.83
CA GLY A 168 -5.49 -21.27 -1.79
C GLY A 168 -4.38 -21.27 -0.73
N GLY A 169 -4.01 -22.44 -0.23
CA GLY A 169 -3.07 -22.60 0.87
C GLY A 169 -1.61 -22.59 0.49
N HIS A 170 -1.23 -23.09 -0.72
CA HIS A 170 0.17 -23.25 -1.11
C HIS A 170 0.52 -22.70 -2.49
N HIS A 171 -0.47 -22.56 -3.38
CA HIS A 171 -0.24 -22.11 -4.74
C HIS A 171 -0.15 -20.59 -4.84
N TRP A 172 0.50 -20.13 -5.89
CA TRP A 172 0.68 -18.70 -6.16
C TRP A 172 0.95 -18.45 -7.65
N ILE A 173 0.61 -17.24 -8.09
CA ILE A 173 0.97 -16.69 -9.40
C ILE A 173 1.59 -15.32 -9.22
N ALA A 174 2.47 -14.92 -10.12
CA ALA A 174 3.02 -13.57 -10.16
C ALA A 174 3.14 -13.07 -11.59
N ARG A 175 2.83 -11.79 -11.78
CA ARG A 175 2.92 -11.11 -13.08
C ARG A 175 3.73 -9.83 -12.96
N ARG A 176 4.64 -9.64 -13.91
CA ARG A 176 5.41 -8.40 -14.04
C ARG A 176 4.50 -7.27 -14.46
N VAL A 177 4.61 -6.12 -13.81
CA VAL A 177 3.93 -4.89 -14.21
C VAL A 177 4.64 -4.32 -15.42
N PRO A 178 3.93 -4.03 -16.54
CA PRO A 178 4.56 -3.41 -17.70
C PRO A 178 5.19 -2.06 -17.37
N ASP A 179 6.34 -1.78 -17.96
CA ASP A 179 7.12 -0.57 -17.65
C ASP A 179 6.37 0.74 -17.92
N ASP A 180 5.47 0.75 -18.92
CA ASP A 180 4.69 1.91 -19.35
C ASP A 180 3.28 1.98 -18.77
N ALA A 181 2.95 1.08 -17.83
CA ALA A 181 1.62 0.92 -17.27
C ALA A 181 1.59 1.09 -15.74
N TYR A 182 0.38 1.13 -15.21
CA TYR A 182 0.11 1.04 -13.77
C TYR A 182 -0.92 -0.05 -13.48
N VAL A 183 -0.95 -0.49 -12.24
CA VAL A 183 -1.88 -1.50 -11.71
C VAL A 183 -2.56 -0.94 -10.48
N VAL A 184 -3.86 -1.17 -10.33
CA VAL A 184 -4.62 -0.86 -9.12
C VAL A 184 -5.25 -2.13 -8.55
N MET A 185 -5.06 -2.36 -7.26
CA MET A 185 -5.50 -3.58 -6.60
C MET A 185 -6.34 -3.26 -5.35
N PRO A 186 -7.62 -3.66 -5.36
CA PRO A 186 -8.42 -3.79 -4.14
C PRO A 186 -8.24 -5.20 -3.53
N ASN A 187 -9.09 -5.60 -2.60
CA ASN A 187 -9.04 -6.90 -1.92
C ASN A 187 -9.67 -8.04 -2.73
N GLN A 188 -9.25 -8.23 -3.96
CA GLN A 188 -9.68 -9.34 -4.81
C GLN A 188 -8.55 -9.73 -5.77
N LEU A 189 -8.58 -10.94 -6.31
CA LEU A 189 -7.66 -11.32 -7.37
C LEU A 189 -7.85 -10.38 -8.56
N GLY A 190 -6.75 -9.91 -9.13
CA GLY A 190 -6.78 -8.89 -10.18
C GLY A 190 -6.17 -9.32 -11.49
N ILE A 191 -5.20 -10.22 -11.49
CA ILE A 191 -4.53 -10.67 -12.73
C ILE A 191 -5.57 -11.26 -13.69
N ASP A 192 -5.74 -10.60 -14.84
CA ASP A 192 -6.79 -10.91 -15.83
C ASP A 192 -6.31 -11.75 -17.01
N ALA A 193 -5.00 -11.91 -17.18
CA ALA A 193 -4.39 -12.74 -18.21
C ALA A 193 -3.07 -13.33 -17.71
N PHE A 194 -2.83 -14.61 -18.00
CA PHE A 194 -1.64 -15.30 -17.52
C PHE A 194 -1.12 -16.30 -18.56
N ASP A 195 0.16 -16.21 -18.87
CA ASP A 195 0.85 -17.10 -19.78
C ASP A 195 1.61 -18.18 -19.01
N LEU A 196 1.02 -19.39 -18.95
CA LEU A 196 1.66 -20.56 -18.32
C LEU A 196 2.92 -21.03 -19.06
N ASP A 197 3.03 -20.83 -20.37
CA ASP A 197 4.21 -21.24 -21.10
C ASP A 197 5.39 -20.34 -20.76
N ASP A 198 5.20 -19.04 -20.64
CA ASP A 198 6.22 -18.14 -20.11
C ASP A 198 6.60 -18.51 -18.67
N ALA A 199 5.62 -18.74 -17.79
CA ALA A 199 5.86 -19.05 -16.37
C ALA A 199 6.71 -20.34 -16.17
N PHE A 200 6.57 -21.33 -17.06
CA PHE A 200 7.33 -22.58 -17.00
C PHE A 200 8.60 -22.61 -17.87
N THR A 201 8.91 -21.52 -18.58
CA THR A 201 10.08 -21.47 -19.47
C THR A 201 10.98 -20.27 -19.18
N MET A 202 10.68 -19.11 -19.77
CA MET A 202 11.53 -17.91 -19.70
C MET A 202 11.30 -17.08 -18.45
N GLN A 203 10.13 -17.17 -17.87
CA GLN A 203 9.72 -16.37 -16.70
C GLN A 203 9.94 -14.86 -16.91
N GLU A 204 9.70 -14.39 -18.13
CA GLU A 204 9.95 -13.00 -18.49
C GLU A 204 8.93 -12.09 -17.82
N ASN A 205 7.65 -12.48 -17.88
CA ASN A 205 6.54 -11.70 -17.35
C ASN A 205 5.64 -12.47 -16.37
N HIS A 206 5.79 -13.78 -16.24
CA HIS A 206 4.95 -14.65 -15.42
C HIS A 206 5.79 -15.65 -14.63
N MET A 207 5.44 -15.87 -13.38
CA MET A 207 5.96 -16.91 -12.51
C MET A 207 4.82 -17.54 -11.72
N CYS A 208 4.92 -18.82 -11.36
CA CYS A 208 3.91 -19.52 -10.57
C CYS A 208 4.52 -20.68 -9.80
N SER A 209 3.75 -21.27 -8.88
CA SER A 209 4.09 -22.51 -8.20
C SER A 209 4.36 -23.66 -9.19
N ALA A 210 5.25 -24.55 -8.79
CA ALA A 210 5.86 -25.56 -9.69
C ALA A 210 4.84 -26.52 -10.33
N ASP A 211 3.72 -26.77 -9.70
CA ASP A 211 2.65 -27.68 -10.12
C ASP A 211 1.36 -26.99 -10.58
N MET A 212 1.41 -25.67 -10.83
CA MET A 212 0.24 -24.85 -11.18
C MET A 212 -0.53 -25.40 -12.40
N ARG A 213 0.18 -25.95 -13.38
CA ARG A 213 -0.46 -26.52 -14.60
C ARG A 213 -1.30 -27.74 -14.26
N GLU A 214 -0.76 -28.64 -13.46
CA GLU A 214 -1.41 -29.84 -12.96
C GLU A 214 -2.58 -29.46 -12.03
N PHE A 215 -2.36 -28.50 -11.13
CA PHE A 215 -3.38 -28.00 -10.23
C PHE A 215 -4.61 -27.49 -11.00
N ILE A 216 -4.40 -26.67 -12.02
CA ILE A 216 -5.49 -26.15 -12.87
C ILE A 216 -6.21 -27.29 -13.60
N SER A 217 -5.45 -28.23 -14.18
CA SER A 217 -5.99 -29.33 -14.98
C SER A 217 -6.77 -30.34 -14.14
N ASP A 218 -6.18 -30.79 -13.03
CA ASP A 218 -6.74 -31.84 -12.19
C ASP A 218 -8.02 -31.41 -11.47
N HIS A 219 -8.11 -30.12 -11.14
CA HIS A 219 -9.26 -29.52 -10.46
C HIS A 219 -10.20 -28.74 -11.38
N HIS A 220 -9.95 -28.77 -12.70
CA HIS A 220 -10.80 -28.12 -13.72
C HIS A 220 -11.06 -26.63 -13.40
N LEU A 221 -10.01 -25.90 -13.03
CA LEU A 221 -10.15 -24.53 -12.55
C LEU A 221 -10.29 -23.51 -13.67
N ASN A 222 -9.68 -23.73 -14.84
CA ASN A 222 -9.86 -22.84 -15.99
C ASN A 222 -11.26 -23.04 -16.60
N LEU A 223 -12.06 -21.99 -16.60
CA LEU A 223 -13.44 -21.98 -17.13
C LEU A 223 -13.55 -21.42 -18.54
N SER A 224 -12.45 -20.91 -19.10
CA SER A 224 -12.43 -20.33 -20.43
C SER A 224 -12.76 -21.37 -21.51
N MET A 225 -13.62 -20.99 -22.45
CA MET A 225 -14.01 -21.84 -23.57
C MET A 225 -12.97 -21.90 -24.68
N ASP A 226 -12.06 -20.93 -24.75
CA ASP A 226 -11.01 -20.86 -25.77
C ASP A 226 -9.63 -21.34 -25.27
N GLY A 227 -9.57 -21.70 -23.97
CA GLY A 227 -8.37 -22.21 -23.32
C GLY A 227 -7.40 -21.15 -22.81
N THR A 228 -7.70 -19.85 -22.95
CA THR A 228 -6.93 -18.79 -22.31
C THR A 228 -7.12 -18.83 -20.80
N LEU A 229 -6.09 -18.48 -20.04
CA LEU A 229 -6.18 -18.41 -18.58
C LEU A 229 -6.40 -16.97 -18.12
N ASN A 230 -7.59 -16.73 -17.56
CA ASN A 230 -7.88 -15.55 -16.77
C ASN A 230 -7.89 -15.95 -15.28
N PRO A 231 -6.82 -15.65 -14.51
CA PRO A 231 -6.75 -16.06 -13.11
C PRO A 231 -7.83 -15.48 -12.22
N ARG A 232 -8.28 -14.25 -12.48
CA ARG A 232 -9.38 -13.62 -11.75
C ARG A 232 -10.66 -14.48 -11.82
N GLU A 233 -11.00 -14.98 -13.01
CA GLU A 233 -12.17 -15.84 -13.20
C GLU A 233 -11.94 -17.27 -12.69
N ALA A 234 -10.74 -17.80 -12.92
CA ALA A 234 -10.40 -19.17 -12.55
C ALA A 234 -10.30 -19.36 -11.03
N PHE A 235 -9.73 -18.39 -10.32
CA PHE A 235 -9.35 -18.54 -8.93
C PHE A 235 -10.11 -17.59 -7.98
N GLY A 236 -10.51 -16.40 -8.44
CA GLY A 236 -11.08 -15.35 -7.60
C GLY A 236 -12.48 -15.65 -7.07
N SER A 237 -12.86 -14.98 -6.00
CA SER A 237 -14.23 -14.85 -5.57
C SER A 237 -14.99 -13.88 -6.49
N HIS A 238 -16.29 -14.10 -6.62
CA HIS A 238 -17.21 -13.23 -7.36
C HIS A 238 -18.53 -13.19 -6.57
N ASP A 239 -18.59 -12.31 -5.59
CA ASP A 239 -19.78 -12.15 -4.76
C ASP A 239 -20.27 -10.69 -4.75
N ASP A 240 -21.50 -10.48 -4.34
CA ASP A 240 -22.14 -9.15 -4.30
C ASP A 240 -21.41 -8.18 -3.36
N ALA A 241 -20.61 -8.69 -2.41
CA ALA A 241 -19.83 -7.86 -1.52
C ALA A 241 -18.67 -7.15 -2.24
N ASP A 242 -18.12 -7.78 -3.29
CA ASP A 242 -17.09 -7.18 -4.12
C ASP A 242 -17.56 -5.90 -4.81
N HIS A 243 -18.83 -5.85 -5.25
CA HIS A 243 -19.45 -4.70 -5.91
C HIS A 243 -19.65 -3.49 -4.98
N VAL A 244 -19.58 -3.68 -3.68
CA VAL A 244 -19.62 -2.57 -2.70
C VAL A 244 -18.23 -2.24 -2.16
N TYR A 245 -17.37 -3.27 -2.06
CA TYR A 245 -16.14 -3.19 -1.32
C TYR A 245 -14.90 -3.05 -2.21
N ASN A 246 -14.82 -3.78 -3.32
CA ASN A 246 -13.63 -3.95 -4.14
C ASN A 246 -13.68 -3.20 -5.48
N THR A 247 -14.55 -3.60 -6.38
CA THR A 247 -14.62 -3.05 -7.75
C THR A 247 -14.80 -1.54 -7.80
N PRO A 248 -15.58 -0.89 -6.91
CA PRO A 248 -15.72 0.57 -6.93
C PRO A 248 -14.39 1.30 -6.66
N ARG A 249 -13.51 0.73 -5.83
CA ARG A 249 -12.19 1.33 -5.57
C ARG A 249 -11.30 1.28 -6.80
N ALA A 250 -11.22 0.14 -7.47
CA ALA A 250 -10.47 -0.02 -8.71
C ALA A 250 -11.04 0.90 -9.80
N TRP A 251 -12.36 0.90 -10.02
CA TRP A 251 -13.04 1.77 -10.97
C TRP A 251 -12.68 3.24 -10.76
N TYR A 252 -12.72 3.74 -9.52
CA TYR A 252 -12.43 5.15 -9.26
C TYR A 252 -10.98 5.51 -9.54
N MET A 253 -10.02 4.65 -9.18
CA MET A 253 -8.60 4.90 -9.43
C MET A 253 -8.29 4.88 -10.93
N LEU A 254 -8.84 3.92 -11.68
CA LEU A 254 -8.72 3.86 -13.13
C LEU A 254 -9.34 5.09 -13.80
N ARG A 255 -10.53 5.50 -13.37
CA ARG A 255 -11.21 6.72 -13.84
C ARG A 255 -10.38 7.99 -13.61
N CYS A 256 -9.68 8.10 -12.48
CA CYS A 256 -8.84 9.26 -12.17
C CYS A 256 -7.60 9.34 -13.05
N LEU A 257 -6.97 8.21 -13.38
CA LEU A 257 -5.71 8.17 -14.11
C LEU A 257 -5.90 8.05 -15.63
N ASN A 258 -7.07 7.56 -16.07
CA ASN A 258 -7.47 7.41 -17.46
C ASN A 258 -8.86 8.01 -17.74
N PRO A 259 -9.08 9.31 -17.47
CA PRO A 259 -10.42 9.92 -17.54
C PRO A 259 -11.04 9.94 -18.95
N HIS A 260 -10.28 9.75 -20.02
CA HIS A 260 -10.74 9.81 -21.40
C HIS A 260 -10.53 8.50 -22.19
N THR A 261 -9.83 7.52 -21.63
CA THR A 261 -9.57 6.23 -22.29
C THR A 261 -10.85 5.42 -22.46
N TYR A 262 -11.72 5.50 -21.47
CA TYR A 262 -13.02 4.88 -21.42
C TYR A 262 -14.10 5.88 -21.02
N ASN A 263 -15.36 5.55 -21.34
CA ASN A 263 -16.50 6.28 -20.81
C ASN A 263 -16.85 5.71 -19.43
N TRP A 264 -16.62 6.51 -18.39
CA TRP A 264 -16.78 6.10 -16.98
C TRP A 264 -18.13 6.48 -16.37
N ASP A 265 -18.91 7.32 -17.04
CA ASP A 265 -20.10 7.93 -16.49
C ASP A 265 -21.30 7.82 -17.43
N GLY A 266 -22.50 7.76 -16.85
CA GLY A 266 -23.75 7.77 -17.61
C GLY A 266 -24.21 6.38 -18.10
N PRO A 267 -25.31 6.34 -18.88
CA PRO A 267 -25.95 5.08 -19.28
C PRO A 267 -25.16 4.27 -20.32
N ASP A 268 -24.21 4.90 -21.01
CA ASP A 268 -23.37 4.29 -22.04
C ASP A 268 -21.92 4.11 -21.52
N ALA A 269 -21.74 4.01 -20.19
CA ALA A 269 -20.41 3.80 -19.60
C ALA A 269 -19.85 2.43 -20.02
N ASP A 270 -18.55 2.41 -20.38
CA ASP A 270 -17.85 1.16 -20.67
C ASP A 270 -17.67 0.35 -19.38
N PHE A 271 -17.43 1.04 -18.25
CA PHE A 271 -17.30 0.44 -16.93
C PHE A 271 -18.08 1.23 -15.89
N THR A 272 -18.68 0.50 -14.96
CA THR A 272 -19.37 1.02 -13.77
C THR A 272 -18.59 0.66 -12.50
N PRO A 273 -18.94 1.23 -11.34
CA PRO A 273 -18.32 0.82 -10.07
C PRO A 273 -18.48 -0.67 -9.74
N GLU A 274 -19.44 -1.34 -10.34
CA GLU A 274 -19.79 -2.76 -10.10
C GLU A 274 -19.30 -3.69 -11.21
N SER A 275 -18.46 -3.21 -12.14
CA SER A 275 -17.94 -4.02 -13.24
C SER A 275 -16.90 -5.04 -12.78
N ASP A 276 -17.09 -6.31 -13.15
CA ASP A 276 -16.16 -7.41 -12.84
C ASP A 276 -14.99 -7.50 -13.81
N ASP A 277 -15.11 -6.88 -14.98
CA ASP A 277 -14.16 -6.93 -16.10
C ASP A 277 -13.23 -5.69 -16.17
N LEU A 278 -13.10 -4.95 -15.07
CA LEU A 278 -12.12 -3.85 -14.98
C LEU A 278 -10.72 -4.34 -15.36
N PRO A 279 -9.98 -3.63 -16.22
CA PRO A 279 -8.64 -4.05 -16.62
C PRO A 279 -7.68 -4.06 -15.42
N TRP A 280 -6.84 -5.10 -15.31
CA TRP A 280 -5.82 -5.20 -14.26
C TRP A 280 -4.79 -4.08 -14.37
N THR A 281 -4.41 -3.71 -15.61
CA THR A 281 -3.38 -2.72 -15.89
C THR A 281 -3.78 -1.81 -17.05
N LEU A 282 -3.40 -0.53 -16.95
CA LEU A 282 -3.59 0.46 -18.03
C LEU A 282 -2.32 1.30 -18.21
N VAL A 283 -2.10 1.75 -19.45
CA VAL A 283 -1.16 2.83 -19.73
C VAL A 283 -1.82 4.15 -19.34
N PRO A 284 -1.25 4.95 -18.45
CA PRO A 284 -1.91 6.18 -17.99
C PRO A 284 -1.92 7.25 -19.11
N GLU A 285 -2.92 8.13 -19.10
CA GLU A 285 -3.02 9.23 -20.07
C GLU A 285 -1.94 10.30 -19.90
N ARG A 286 -1.34 10.37 -18.72
CA ARG A 286 -0.19 11.23 -18.40
C ARG A 286 0.72 10.57 -17.39
N LYS A 287 1.95 11.05 -17.26
CA LYS A 287 2.88 10.57 -16.25
C LYS A 287 2.28 10.71 -14.84
N ILE A 288 2.44 9.67 -14.04
CA ILE A 288 1.93 9.60 -12.66
C ILE A 288 3.00 10.15 -11.70
N THR A 289 2.57 11.01 -10.80
CA THR A 289 3.40 11.61 -9.74
C THR A 289 3.09 10.99 -8.38
N VAL A 290 3.92 11.29 -7.39
CA VAL A 290 3.67 10.93 -5.98
C VAL A 290 2.36 11.53 -5.47
N GLU A 291 2.03 12.76 -5.91
CA GLU A 291 0.78 13.44 -5.57
C GLU A 291 -0.43 12.71 -6.14
N ASP A 292 -0.33 12.19 -7.38
CA ASP A 292 -1.40 11.39 -7.98
C ASP A 292 -1.62 10.09 -7.18
N VAL A 293 -0.55 9.41 -6.78
CA VAL A 293 -0.62 8.23 -5.92
C VAL A 293 -1.30 8.56 -4.59
N LYS A 294 -0.87 9.64 -3.93
CA LYS A 294 -1.49 10.10 -2.69
C LYS A 294 -2.97 10.43 -2.88
N TYR A 295 -3.32 11.12 -3.97
CA TYR A 295 -4.69 11.50 -4.27
C TYR A 295 -5.61 10.28 -4.42
N VAL A 296 -5.26 9.30 -5.26
CA VAL A 296 -6.11 8.12 -5.48
C VAL A 296 -6.22 7.25 -4.22
N LEU A 297 -5.13 7.07 -3.45
CA LEU A 297 -5.15 6.33 -2.19
C LEU A 297 -5.86 7.07 -1.03
N SER A 298 -6.17 8.35 -1.21
CA SER A 298 -6.93 9.18 -0.24
C SER A 298 -8.38 9.35 -0.61
N SER A 299 -8.82 8.78 -1.72
CA SER A 299 -10.10 9.07 -2.31
C SER A 299 -11.29 8.58 -1.47
N HIS A 300 -12.32 9.40 -1.47
CA HIS A 300 -13.65 9.11 -0.97
C HIS A 300 -14.71 9.31 -2.08
N TYR A 301 -14.34 9.04 -3.33
CA TYR A 301 -15.18 9.22 -4.53
C TYR A 301 -15.53 10.68 -4.84
N GLN A 302 -14.70 11.63 -4.46
CA GLN A 302 -14.92 13.05 -4.73
C GLN A 302 -15.10 13.30 -6.24
N GLY A 303 -16.05 14.16 -6.57
CA GLY A 303 -16.43 14.42 -7.95
C GLY A 303 -17.43 13.40 -8.55
N THR A 304 -17.97 12.48 -7.74
CA THR A 304 -19.01 11.50 -8.13
C THR A 304 -20.23 11.60 -7.21
N PRO A 305 -21.38 11.00 -7.57
CA PRO A 305 -22.55 10.93 -6.68
C PRO A 305 -22.31 10.10 -5.41
N TYR A 306 -21.26 9.31 -5.36
CA TYR A 306 -20.94 8.36 -4.28
C TYR A 306 -20.15 8.99 -3.13
N ASP A 307 -19.68 10.22 -3.31
CA ASP A 307 -18.90 10.94 -2.29
C ASP A 307 -19.72 11.13 -0.99
N PRO A 308 -19.32 10.55 0.16
CA PRO A 308 -20.04 10.71 1.42
C PRO A 308 -20.11 12.16 1.91
N TYR A 309 -19.14 13.00 1.54
CA TYR A 309 -19.09 14.42 1.86
C TYR A 309 -19.68 15.30 0.76
N GLY A 310 -20.06 14.72 -0.37
CA GLY A 310 -20.55 15.42 -1.55
C GLY A 310 -21.87 16.14 -1.34
N ALA A 311 -22.12 17.17 -2.15
CA ALA A 311 -23.32 17.97 -2.10
C ALA A 311 -24.27 17.75 -3.29
N TYR A 312 -23.86 16.98 -4.32
CA TYR A 312 -24.64 16.76 -5.53
C TYR A 312 -24.98 15.26 -5.72
N GLY A 313 -25.84 14.97 -6.67
CA GLY A 313 -26.36 13.64 -6.91
C GLY A 313 -27.47 13.25 -5.93
N ASP A 314 -27.92 12.00 -6.05
CA ASP A 314 -28.92 11.43 -5.13
C ASP A 314 -28.28 11.23 -3.74
N PRO A 315 -28.86 11.82 -2.67
CA PRO A 315 -28.40 11.57 -1.31
C PRO A 315 -28.34 10.11 -0.91
N GLY A 316 -29.17 9.24 -1.51
CA GLY A 316 -29.17 7.80 -1.26
C GLY A 316 -27.94 7.06 -1.80
N GLN A 317 -27.20 7.67 -2.74
CA GLN A 317 -25.98 7.10 -3.31
C GLN A 317 -24.71 7.46 -2.52
N ARG A 318 -24.77 8.47 -1.66
CA ARG A 318 -23.61 8.93 -0.90
C ARG A 318 -23.14 7.87 0.08
N GLY A 319 -21.85 7.52 -0.02
CA GLY A 319 -21.25 6.51 0.86
C GLY A 319 -21.79 5.09 0.65
N MET A 320 -22.44 4.80 -0.48
CA MET A 320 -22.89 3.42 -0.78
C MET A 320 -21.72 2.47 -1.06
N TYR A 321 -20.58 2.99 -1.50
CA TYR A 321 -19.37 2.23 -1.73
C TYR A 321 -18.31 2.54 -0.65
N ARG A 322 -17.50 1.54 -0.33
CA ARG A 322 -16.38 1.68 0.60
C ARG A 322 -15.34 2.64 0.04
N SER A 323 -15.10 3.75 0.72
CA SER A 323 -14.08 4.74 0.35
C SER A 323 -12.66 4.15 0.42
N ILE A 324 -11.75 4.61 -0.43
CA ILE A 324 -10.32 4.24 -0.41
C ILE A 324 -9.67 4.89 0.82
N GLY A 325 -9.77 6.22 0.94
CA GLY A 325 -9.39 6.95 2.14
C GLY A 325 -10.46 6.80 3.22
N ILE A 326 -10.35 5.76 4.03
CA ILE A 326 -11.34 5.38 5.05
C ILE A 326 -10.81 5.67 6.46
N ASN A 327 -11.72 5.77 7.45
CA ASN A 327 -11.38 6.01 8.86
C ASN A 327 -10.41 4.97 9.45
N ARG A 328 -10.40 3.77 8.90
CA ARG A 328 -9.56 2.63 9.33
C ARG A 328 -8.16 2.60 8.72
N ASN A 329 -7.81 3.50 7.81
CA ASN A 329 -6.43 3.54 7.33
C ASN A 329 -5.48 3.74 8.52
N ASP A 330 -4.49 2.88 8.67
CA ASP A 330 -3.43 3.02 9.69
C ASP A 330 -2.27 3.84 9.13
N PHE A 331 -1.90 3.59 7.89
CA PHE A 331 -0.94 4.40 7.15
C PHE A 331 -1.10 4.24 5.63
N VAL A 332 -0.42 5.10 4.87
CA VAL A 332 -0.02 4.86 3.49
C VAL A 332 1.50 4.86 3.42
N GLY A 333 2.05 3.85 2.77
CA GLY A 333 3.47 3.76 2.44
C GLY A 333 3.65 3.69 0.93
N LEU A 334 4.60 4.48 0.40
CA LEU A 334 5.02 4.44 -1.00
C LEU A 334 6.53 4.28 -1.06
N VAL A 335 7.00 3.24 -1.72
CA VAL A 335 8.40 3.04 -2.06
C VAL A 335 8.64 3.65 -3.44
N HIS A 336 9.58 4.59 -3.53
CA HIS A 336 9.91 5.38 -4.71
C HIS A 336 11.39 5.19 -5.03
N ILE A 337 11.71 4.38 -6.05
CA ILE A 337 13.09 4.05 -6.44
C ILE A 337 13.46 4.87 -7.67
N ARG A 338 14.29 5.90 -7.48
CA ARG A 338 14.63 6.94 -8.45
C ARG A 338 15.93 6.61 -9.18
N PRO A 339 15.94 6.36 -10.50
CA PRO A 339 17.13 5.90 -11.22
C PRO A 339 18.24 6.96 -11.37
N GLU A 340 17.91 8.24 -11.30
CA GLU A 340 18.83 9.35 -11.57
C GLU A 340 19.79 9.66 -10.41
N TYR A 341 19.52 9.11 -9.21
CA TYR A 341 20.29 9.37 -8.01
C TYR A 341 21.26 8.24 -7.68
N GLY A 342 22.36 8.56 -6.99
CA GLY A 342 23.35 7.55 -6.59
C GLY A 342 22.72 6.44 -5.71
N GLU A 343 23.27 5.25 -5.80
CA GLU A 343 22.70 4.02 -5.22
C GLU A 343 22.29 4.10 -3.74
N ASP A 344 22.93 4.92 -2.95
CA ASP A 344 22.61 5.09 -1.53
C ASP A 344 21.62 6.22 -1.23
N ALA A 345 21.18 6.96 -2.25
CA ALA A 345 20.25 8.09 -2.13
C ALA A 345 19.02 7.99 -3.07
N ASN A 346 18.95 6.94 -3.87
CA ASN A 346 17.91 6.83 -4.89
C ASN A 346 16.56 6.34 -4.36
N VAL A 347 16.46 5.85 -3.13
CA VAL A 347 15.20 5.35 -2.58
C VAL A 347 14.64 6.31 -1.54
N LEU A 348 13.42 6.76 -1.80
CA LEU A 348 12.58 7.45 -0.83
C LEU A 348 11.40 6.56 -0.41
N GLU A 349 11.08 6.61 0.86
CA GLU A 349 9.78 6.13 1.37
C GLU A 349 8.92 7.33 1.72
N TRP A 350 7.74 7.38 1.13
CA TRP A 350 6.73 8.39 1.44
C TRP A 350 5.71 7.81 2.39
N VAL A 351 5.50 8.48 3.51
CA VAL A 351 4.69 7.96 4.62
C VAL A 351 3.65 8.97 5.07
N ALA A 352 2.44 8.49 5.30
CA ALA A 352 1.39 9.21 6.01
C ALA A 352 0.67 8.28 6.96
N TYR A 353 0.26 8.76 8.12
CA TYR A 353 -0.45 7.96 9.13
C TYR A 353 -1.90 8.38 9.29
N GLY A 354 -2.74 7.43 9.75
CA GLY A 354 -4.14 7.63 10.00
C GLY A 354 -4.98 7.69 8.73
N SER A 355 -6.19 8.24 8.82
CA SER A 355 -7.11 8.32 7.67
C SER A 355 -6.51 9.16 6.54
N ASN A 356 -6.32 8.53 5.39
CA ASN A 356 -5.64 9.13 4.25
C ASN A 356 -6.36 10.33 3.65
N ALA A 357 -7.68 10.44 3.79
CA ALA A 357 -8.42 11.62 3.37
C ALA A 357 -7.93 12.91 4.08
N PHE A 358 -7.40 12.79 5.30
CA PHE A 358 -7.08 13.91 6.18
C PHE A 358 -5.60 14.04 6.54
N ASN A 359 -4.77 13.05 6.24
CA ASN A 359 -3.36 13.05 6.57
C ASN A 359 -2.49 13.68 5.47
N ALA A 360 -1.25 14.03 5.82
CA ALA A 360 -0.24 14.50 4.88
C ALA A 360 0.88 13.47 4.72
N MET A 361 1.43 13.35 3.52
CA MET A 361 2.48 12.39 3.18
C MET A 361 3.84 13.09 3.10
N VAL A 362 4.85 12.47 3.70
CA VAL A 362 6.22 13.00 3.81
C VAL A 362 7.26 12.02 3.31
N PRO A 363 8.34 12.50 2.64
CA PRO A 363 9.42 11.67 2.11
C PRO A 363 10.53 11.47 3.13
N PHE A 364 11.07 10.24 3.21
CA PHE A 364 12.28 9.92 3.95
C PHE A 364 13.25 9.14 3.08
N TYR A 365 14.54 9.43 3.16
CA TYR A 365 15.55 8.54 2.59
C TYR A 365 15.52 7.20 3.33
N ALA A 366 15.36 6.11 2.58
CA ALA A 366 15.26 4.77 3.14
C ALA A 366 16.61 4.17 3.55
N GLN A 367 17.69 4.58 2.87
CA GLN A 367 19.05 4.06 3.11
C GLN A 367 19.75 4.77 4.27
N VAL A 368 19.19 4.61 5.49
CA VAL A 368 19.66 5.22 6.76
C VAL A 368 19.84 4.15 7.84
N GLU A 369 20.51 4.50 8.94
CA GLU A 369 20.73 3.62 10.09
C GLU A 369 19.55 3.64 11.08
N GLU A 370 18.81 4.77 11.11
CA GLU A 370 17.69 5.00 12.00
C GLU A 370 16.67 5.96 11.37
N THR A 371 15.42 5.87 11.78
CA THR A 371 14.36 6.81 11.41
C THR A 371 14.22 7.90 12.47
N PRO A 372 13.70 9.11 12.11
CA PRO A 372 13.44 10.16 13.08
C PRO A 372 12.51 9.71 14.21
N GLU A 373 12.79 10.16 15.44
CA GLU A 373 12.01 9.80 16.62
C GLU A 373 10.50 10.07 16.43
N TYR A 374 10.15 11.18 15.78
CA TYR A 374 8.76 11.58 15.58
C TYR A 374 7.91 10.58 14.78
N VAL A 375 8.52 9.71 13.97
CA VAL A 375 7.85 8.63 13.23
C VAL A 375 8.09 7.25 13.85
N ALA A 376 9.07 7.12 14.73
CA ALA A 376 9.49 5.86 15.34
C ALA A 376 8.93 5.63 16.75
N ASN A 377 8.54 6.68 17.48
CA ASN A 377 8.19 6.62 18.90
C ASN A 377 6.70 6.38 19.18
N THR A 378 5.92 5.94 18.20
CA THR A 378 4.51 5.61 18.39
C THR A 378 4.34 4.48 19.40
N THR A 379 3.39 4.63 20.32
CA THR A 379 2.96 3.64 21.30
C THR A 379 1.44 3.48 21.27
N ALA A 380 0.90 2.62 22.14
CA ALA A 380 -0.55 2.50 22.34
C ALA A 380 -1.19 3.76 22.95
N GLU A 381 -0.39 4.61 23.63
CA GLU A 381 -0.88 5.81 24.30
C GLU A 381 -0.98 6.99 23.32
N VAL A 382 -2.10 7.69 23.36
CA VAL A 382 -2.33 8.89 22.54
C VAL A 382 -1.40 10.02 22.98
N SER A 383 -0.67 10.60 22.03
CA SER A 383 0.28 11.69 22.28
C SER A 383 0.36 12.63 21.08
N THR A 384 0.64 13.91 21.34
CA THR A 384 1.00 14.88 20.30
C THR A 384 2.48 14.85 19.91
N ASP A 385 3.28 14.01 20.58
CA ASP A 385 4.73 13.91 20.36
C ASP A 385 5.12 12.89 19.28
N ASN A 386 4.16 12.28 18.60
CA ASN A 386 4.40 11.42 17.45
C ASN A 386 3.46 11.71 16.29
N PHE A 387 3.91 11.36 15.10
CA PHE A 387 3.20 11.67 13.87
C PHE A 387 1.91 10.84 13.69
N TYR A 388 1.90 9.59 14.18
CA TYR A 388 0.73 8.72 14.08
C TYR A 388 -0.50 9.32 14.80
N TRP A 389 -0.37 9.61 16.09
CA TRP A 389 -1.50 10.08 16.89
C TRP A 389 -1.97 11.49 16.53
N VAL A 390 -1.02 12.39 16.17
CA VAL A 390 -1.40 13.72 15.68
C VAL A 390 -2.23 13.60 14.39
N SER A 391 -1.83 12.73 13.46
CA SER A 391 -2.58 12.48 12.22
C SER A 391 -3.97 11.91 12.51
N ARG A 392 -4.09 10.97 13.48
CA ARG A 392 -5.37 10.43 13.94
C ARG A 392 -6.28 11.50 14.54
N MET A 393 -5.74 12.39 15.38
CA MET A 393 -6.49 13.49 15.98
C MET A 393 -7.01 14.48 14.91
N ILE A 394 -6.16 14.86 13.97
CA ILE A 394 -6.56 15.72 12.84
C ILE A 394 -7.70 15.05 12.07
N GLY A 395 -7.53 13.77 11.69
CA GLY A 395 -8.53 13.03 10.93
C GLY A 395 -9.87 12.92 11.63
N ALA A 396 -9.89 12.52 12.91
CA ALA A 396 -11.12 12.36 13.68
C ALA A 396 -11.89 13.67 13.84
N MET A 397 -11.17 14.79 14.06
CA MET A 397 -11.79 16.11 14.20
C MET A 397 -12.23 16.69 12.85
N ALA A 398 -11.45 16.48 11.80
CA ALA A 398 -11.78 16.93 10.46
C ALA A 398 -13.01 16.21 9.89
N ASP A 399 -13.12 14.91 10.11
CA ASP A 399 -14.31 14.13 9.72
C ASP A 399 -15.58 14.67 10.39
N ALA A 400 -15.54 14.88 11.70
CA ALA A 400 -16.65 15.42 12.48
C ALA A 400 -17.04 16.86 12.08
N SER A 401 -16.14 17.61 11.47
CA SER A 401 -16.32 19.01 11.07
C SER A 401 -15.97 19.28 9.59
N TYR A 402 -16.14 18.28 8.70
CA TYR A 402 -15.61 18.26 7.34
C TYR A 402 -15.74 19.57 6.58
N LYS A 403 -16.96 20.11 6.47
CA LYS A 403 -17.23 21.36 5.71
C LYS A 403 -16.44 22.57 6.19
N LYS A 404 -16.01 22.60 7.44
CA LYS A 404 -15.22 23.68 8.04
C LYS A 404 -13.73 23.38 8.02
N SER A 405 -13.38 22.12 8.16
CA SER A 405 -12.00 21.65 8.36
C SER A 405 -11.27 21.29 7.05
N VAL A 406 -12.00 20.89 6.00
CA VAL A 406 -11.40 20.36 4.75
C VAL A 406 -10.36 21.32 4.16
N PHE A 407 -10.66 22.63 4.13
CA PHE A 407 -9.76 23.65 3.63
C PHE A 407 -8.42 23.75 4.42
N HIS A 408 -8.46 23.54 5.72
CA HIS A 408 -7.24 23.50 6.55
C HIS A 408 -6.42 22.24 6.25
N VAL A 409 -7.11 21.11 6.05
CA VAL A 409 -6.48 19.82 5.70
C VAL A 409 -5.83 19.87 4.33
N GLU A 410 -6.52 20.35 3.30
CA GLU A 410 -5.98 20.48 1.94
C GLU A 410 -4.73 21.37 1.92
N ARG A 411 -4.77 22.53 2.60
CA ARG A 411 -3.60 23.39 2.74
C ARG A 411 -2.44 22.73 3.49
N TYR A 412 -2.73 21.93 4.49
CA TYR A 412 -1.74 21.16 5.22
C TYR A 412 -1.07 20.15 4.30
N GLN A 413 -1.85 19.38 3.55
CA GLN A 413 -1.36 18.38 2.60
C GLN A 413 -0.47 19.01 1.52
N GLU A 414 -0.92 20.08 0.87
CA GLU A 414 -0.15 20.83 -0.14
C GLU A 414 1.15 21.38 0.41
N LYS A 415 1.10 21.98 1.59
CA LYS A 415 2.24 22.62 2.24
C LYS A 415 3.29 21.60 2.65
N VAL A 416 2.87 20.46 3.20
CA VAL A 416 3.77 19.38 3.62
C VAL A 416 4.43 18.73 2.40
N LEU A 417 3.69 18.43 1.34
CA LEU A 417 4.25 17.90 0.09
C LEU A 417 5.26 18.88 -0.52
N SER A 418 4.90 20.15 -0.68
CA SER A 418 5.77 21.18 -1.25
C SER A 418 7.09 21.33 -0.46
N LYS A 419 7.01 21.40 0.87
CA LYS A 419 8.20 21.50 1.73
C LYS A 419 9.00 20.20 1.78
N GLY A 420 8.33 19.04 1.69
CA GLY A 420 8.99 17.76 1.58
C GLY A 420 9.88 17.70 0.35
N HIS A 421 9.33 18.06 -0.81
CA HIS A 421 10.11 18.17 -2.05
C HIS A 421 11.26 19.20 -1.96
N GLU A 422 11.02 20.37 -1.33
CA GLU A 422 12.05 21.39 -1.13
C GLU A 422 13.24 20.83 -0.35
N ILE A 423 12.99 20.13 0.76
CA ILE A 423 14.02 19.52 1.60
C ILE A 423 14.77 18.43 0.82
N ILE A 424 14.04 17.49 0.20
CA ILE A 424 14.68 16.41 -0.57
C ILE A 424 15.53 16.98 -1.72
N ASN A 425 15.01 17.92 -2.51
CA ASN A 425 15.75 18.56 -3.60
C ASN A 425 17.01 19.31 -3.11
N HIS A 426 16.98 19.84 -1.91
CA HIS A 426 18.16 20.46 -1.29
C HIS A 426 19.23 19.41 -0.97
N TYR A 427 18.84 18.33 -0.28
CA TYR A 427 19.79 17.30 0.14
C TYR A 427 20.26 16.41 -1.02
N ASP A 428 19.45 16.16 -2.04
CA ASP A 428 19.88 15.49 -3.27
C ASP A 428 21.07 16.21 -3.91
N LYS A 429 21.03 17.57 -3.99
CA LYS A 429 22.15 18.40 -4.50
C LYS A 429 23.40 18.36 -3.62
N LEU A 430 23.26 18.15 -2.33
CA LEU A 430 24.41 17.97 -1.42
C LEU A 430 25.00 16.58 -1.57
N LEU A 431 24.15 15.55 -1.63
CA LEU A 431 24.54 14.15 -1.81
C LEU A 431 25.23 13.91 -3.16
N GLU A 432 24.82 14.58 -4.23
CA GLU A 432 25.49 14.51 -5.54
C GLU A 432 26.97 14.95 -5.49
N LYS A 433 27.29 15.88 -4.60
CA LYS A 433 28.66 16.45 -4.47
C LYS A 433 29.51 15.74 -3.42
N GLU A 434 28.90 15.02 -2.49
CA GLU A 434 29.61 14.36 -1.40
C GLU A 434 30.00 12.92 -1.82
N THR A 435 31.25 12.55 -1.61
CA THR A 435 31.79 11.23 -1.96
C THR A 435 32.12 10.36 -0.76
N ASP A 436 32.20 10.94 0.44
CA ASP A 436 32.44 10.20 1.67
C ASP A 436 31.17 9.52 2.16
N ALA A 437 31.18 8.20 2.30
CA ALA A 437 30.02 7.41 2.68
C ALA A 437 29.44 7.80 4.05
N GLY A 438 30.30 8.11 5.03
CA GLY A 438 29.87 8.53 6.36
C GLY A 438 29.17 9.89 6.34
N LYS A 439 29.68 10.84 5.56
CA LYS A 439 29.04 12.15 5.40
C LYS A 439 27.74 12.04 4.61
N ARG A 440 27.68 11.19 3.58
CA ARG A 440 26.43 10.91 2.85
C ARG A 440 25.35 10.35 3.79
N MET A 441 25.72 9.41 4.66
CA MET A 441 24.81 8.89 5.69
C MET A 441 24.34 10.00 6.63
N ALA A 442 25.24 10.85 7.12
CA ALA A 442 24.88 11.99 7.98
C ALA A 442 23.91 12.98 7.28
N LEU A 443 24.14 13.29 6.00
CA LEU A 443 23.25 14.16 5.22
C LEU A 443 21.84 13.57 5.07
N LYS A 444 21.70 12.27 4.82
CA LYS A 444 20.40 11.61 4.75
C LYS A 444 19.66 11.63 6.10
N THR A 445 20.38 11.37 7.18
CA THR A 445 19.82 11.46 8.54
C THR A 445 19.38 12.88 8.87
N GLU A 446 20.20 13.90 8.51
CA GLU A 446 19.84 15.30 8.67
C GLU A 446 18.61 15.68 7.85
N ALA A 447 18.52 15.24 6.60
CA ALA A 447 17.35 15.43 5.75
C ALA A 447 16.07 14.83 6.37
N ASN A 448 16.15 13.59 6.83
CA ASN A 448 15.02 12.92 7.45
C ASN A 448 14.56 13.64 8.73
N ASN A 449 15.49 14.12 9.56
CA ASN A 449 15.15 14.92 10.74
C ASN A 449 14.52 16.27 10.34
N ALA A 450 15.03 16.93 9.30
CA ALA A 450 14.44 18.18 8.80
C ALA A 450 13.00 17.99 8.29
N VAL A 451 12.71 16.87 7.62
CA VAL A 451 11.36 16.49 7.21
C VAL A 451 10.48 16.23 8.43
N ALA A 452 10.96 15.50 9.42
CA ALA A 452 10.21 15.21 10.64
C ALA A 452 9.88 16.50 11.43
N ASP A 453 10.84 17.41 11.58
CA ASP A 453 10.64 18.70 12.24
C ASP A 453 9.63 19.58 11.47
N MET A 454 9.72 19.58 10.14
CA MET A 454 8.81 20.30 9.27
C MET A 454 7.37 19.78 9.46
N VAL A 455 7.14 18.48 9.36
CA VAL A 455 5.79 17.92 9.48
C VAL A 455 5.26 18.03 10.91
N LYS A 456 6.08 17.91 11.95
CA LYS A 456 5.68 18.16 13.34
C LYS A 456 5.10 19.56 13.51
N LYS A 457 5.75 20.56 12.95
CA LYS A 457 5.28 21.96 13.00
C LYS A 457 3.97 22.18 12.23
N GLU A 458 3.89 21.64 11.00
CA GLU A 458 2.70 21.84 10.15
C GLU A 458 1.49 21.05 10.68
N ALA A 459 1.71 19.86 11.23
CA ALA A 459 0.66 19.06 11.86
C ALA A 459 0.11 19.74 13.13
N ALA A 460 0.96 20.31 13.98
CA ALA A 460 0.53 21.07 15.16
C ALA A 460 -0.32 22.28 14.78
N ASP A 461 0.12 23.08 13.80
CA ASP A 461 -0.64 24.25 13.29
C ASP A 461 -2.02 23.82 12.72
N THR A 462 -2.07 22.66 12.04
CA THR A 462 -3.31 22.13 11.48
C THR A 462 -4.25 21.60 12.58
N LEU A 463 -3.69 20.88 13.55
CA LEU A 463 -4.43 20.36 14.70
C LEU A 463 -5.13 21.51 15.45
N ASP A 464 -4.42 22.64 15.71
CA ASP A 464 -4.98 23.83 16.37
C ASP A 464 -6.17 24.39 15.58
N LYS A 465 -6.06 24.49 14.25
CA LYS A 465 -7.11 25.02 13.38
C LYS A 465 -8.34 24.14 13.33
N VAL A 466 -8.12 22.82 13.14
CA VAL A 466 -9.22 21.85 13.06
C VAL A 466 -9.95 21.73 14.41
N LEU A 467 -9.21 21.75 15.51
CA LEU A 467 -9.79 21.76 16.86
C LEU A 467 -10.62 23.04 17.10
N PHE A 468 -10.11 24.21 16.67
CA PHE A 468 -10.85 25.47 16.79
C PHE A 468 -12.18 25.41 16.04
N GLU A 469 -12.19 24.93 14.78
CA GLU A 469 -13.41 24.78 13.98
C GLU A 469 -14.41 23.82 14.65
N LEU A 470 -13.93 22.71 15.19
CA LEU A 470 -14.77 21.72 15.87
C LEU A 470 -15.35 22.26 17.18
N CYS A 471 -14.56 23.00 17.97
CA CYS A 471 -15.03 23.63 19.20
C CYS A 471 -16.17 24.61 18.92
N GLY A 472 -16.10 25.39 17.83
CA GLY A 472 -17.17 26.30 17.40
C GLY A 472 -18.49 25.60 17.01
N GLN A 473 -18.47 24.27 16.82
CA GLN A 473 -19.64 23.46 16.46
C GLN A 473 -20.21 22.66 17.63
N MET A 474 -19.62 22.77 18.82
CA MET A 474 -20.10 22.04 20.01
C MET A 474 -21.49 22.53 20.42
N LYS A 475 -22.43 21.59 20.59
CA LYS A 475 -23.82 21.86 21.00
C LYS A 475 -24.15 21.33 22.39
N ASN A 476 -23.25 20.65 23.06
CA ASN A 476 -23.45 20.01 24.36
C ASN A 476 -24.76 19.19 24.44
N ALA A 477 -25.13 18.52 23.34
CA ALA A 477 -26.41 17.79 23.15
C ALA A 477 -27.66 18.74 23.33
N PHE A 478 -27.50 20.05 23.29
CA PHE A 478 -28.60 21.00 23.43
C PHE A 478 -29.37 21.16 22.11
N ALA A 479 -30.71 21.00 22.14
CA ALA A 479 -31.53 20.95 20.93
C ALA A 479 -31.76 22.33 20.27
N ARG A 480 -31.54 23.41 21.01
CA ARG A 480 -31.68 24.79 20.52
C ARG A 480 -30.35 25.53 20.62
N SER A 481 -29.99 26.25 19.58
CA SER A 481 -28.81 27.10 19.54
C SER A 481 -29.25 28.56 19.79
N ASP A 482 -28.45 29.28 20.54
CA ASP A 482 -28.63 30.73 20.74
C ASP A 482 -28.01 31.56 19.59
N ALA A 483 -27.45 30.90 18.57
CA ALA A 483 -26.85 31.51 17.38
C ALA A 483 -27.70 31.33 16.13
#